data_6c2b2741ca07c9ebc0e9558cd8faf21b
#
_entry.id   6c2b2741ca07c9ebc0e9558cd8faf21b
#
_cell.length_a   1.000
_cell.length_b   1.000
_cell.length_c   1.000
_cell.angle_alpha   90.00
_cell.angle_beta   90.00
_cell.angle_gamma   90.00
#
_symmetry.space_group_name_H-M   'P 1'
#
loop_
_entity.id
_entity.type
_entity.pdbx_description
1 polymer ?
#
loop_
_entity_poly.entity_id
_entity_poly.type
_entity_poly.pdbx_seq_one_letter_code
_entity_poly.pdbx_strand_id
1 'polypeptide(L)'
;MYTSYMVCGSPGSGKSTYARQLAAVRHAALLDIDTVTERLVRIALVQSGYSQDDRDSEFFKHTFREPIYDTLFDIARENLRFQNVVIVGPFTKEIKDPDWPSKLGSVLGGSIEVHYVQCAHEIRRRRLARRGNARDVAKLNDWENYIQYYGDESSPVFEHVLVDGSSPAECISNL
;
A
#
# COMPACT_ATOMS: atom_id res chain seq x y z
N MET A 1 19.93 -14.13 3.34
CA MET A 1 19.45 -12.72 3.48
C MET A 1 17.96 -12.75 3.24
N TYR A 2 17.16 -12.12 4.07
CA TYR A 2 15.72 -12.09 3.90
C TYR A 2 15.28 -11.02 2.89
N THR A 3 14.09 -11.18 2.32
CA THR A 3 13.56 -10.34 1.25
C THR A 3 12.40 -9.48 1.76
N SER A 4 12.38 -8.22 1.32
CA SER A 4 11.24 -7.31 1.49
C SER A 4 10.37 -7.34 0.23
N TYR A 5 9.14 -7.81 0.36
CA TYR A 5 8.13 -7.80 -0.68
C TYR A 5 7.26 -6.56 -0.52
N MET A 6 7.37 -5.62 -1.46
CA MET A 6 6.57 -4.39 -1.47
C MET A 6 5.31 -4.62 -2.29
N VAL A 7 4.14 -4.59 -1.65
CA VAL A 7 2.85 -4.76 -2.35
C VAL A 7 2.18 -3.41 -2.52
N CYS A 8 2.19 -2.93 -3.75
CA CYS A 8 1.72 -1.60 -4.17
C CYS A 8 0.43 -1.68 -4.99
N GLY A 9 -0.23 -0.54 -5.19
CA GLY A 9 -1.40 -0.41 -6.07
C GLY A 9 -2.48 0.48 -5.48
N SER A 10 -3.48 0.81 -6.29
CA SER A 10 -4.54 1.75 -5.93
C SER A 10 -5.51 1.20 -4.87
N PRO A 11 -6.25 2.06 -4.14
CA PRO A 11 -7.33 1.62 -3.26
C PRO A 11 -8.35 0.73 -3.99
N GLY A 12 -8.74 -0.38 -3.34
CA GLY A 12 -9.66 -1.37 -3.93
C GLY A 12 -9.04 -2.35 -4.92
N SER A 13 -7.76 -2.27 -5.25
CA SER A 13 -7.10 -3.17 -6.20
C SER A 13 -6.98 -4.63 -5.72
N GLY A 14 -7.06 -4.90 -4.42
CA GLY A 14 -6.91 -6.25 -3.87
C GLY A 14 -5.56 -6.50 -3.17
N LYS A 15 -4.75 -5.46 -2.99
CA LYS A 15 -3.42 -5.52 -2.33
C LYS A 15 -3.39 -6.35 -1.05
N SER A 16 -4.25 -6.01 -0.08
CA SER A 16 -4.23 -6.69 1.22
C SER A 16 -4.63 -8.16 1.13
N THR A 17 -5.46 -8.56 0.16
CA THR A 17 -5.80 -9.96 -0.10
C THR A 17 -4.60 -10.70 -0.65
N TYR A 18 -3.99 -10.18 -1.69
CA TYR A 18 -2.78 -10.73 -2.28
C TYR A 18 -1.64 -10.82 -1.26
N ALA A 19 -1.39 -9.75 -0.53
CA ALA A 19 -0.29 -9.67 0.44
C ALA A 19 -0.39 -10.71 1.57
N ARG A 20 -1.62 -11.00 2.07
CA ARG A 20 -1.81 -12.07 3.07
C ARG A 20 -1.39 -13.43 2.55
N GLN A 21 -1.72 -13.73 1.30
CA GLN A 21 -1.36 -14.99 0.68
C GLN A 21 0.15 -15.05 0.40
N LEU A 22 0.71 -13.95 -0.14
CA LEU A 22 2.16 -13.84 -0.37
C LEU A 22 2.92 -14.04 0.95
N ALA A 23 2.48 -13.41 2.03
CA ALA A 23 3.10 -13.56 3.35
C ALA A 23 3.05 -15.02 3.85
N ALA A 24 1.94 -15.71 3.63
CA ALA A 24 1.82 -17.13 3.98
C ALA A 24 2.78 -18.01 3.17
N VAL A 25 2.83 -17.84 1.84
CA VAL A 25 3.70 -18.63 0.95
C VAL A 25 5.18 -18.34 1.19
N ARG A 26 5.56 -17.08 1.45
CA ARG A 26 6.95 -16.65 1.67
C ARG A 26 7.39 -16.75 3.13
N HIS A 27 6.53 -17.25 4.04
CA HIS A 27 6.79 -17.28 5.48
C HIS A 27 7.29 -15.92 6.00
N ALA A 28 6.53 -14.86 5.67
CA ALA A 28 6.91 -13.48 5.91
C ALA A 28 6.01 -12.80 6.96
N ALA A 29 6.57 -11.86 7.72
CA ALA A 29 5.76 -10.94 8.52
C ALA A 29 4.97 -10.01 7.59
N LEU A 30 3.67 -9.81 7.87
CA LEU A 30 2.81 -8.92 7.11
C LEU A 30 2.68 -7.56 7.81
N LEU A 31 3.11 -6.52 7.13
CA LEU A 31 3.03 -5.12 7.58
C LEU A 31 2.10 -4.34 6.65
N ASP A 32 0.81 -4.31 6.97
CA ASP A 32 -0.18 -3.51 6.24
C ASP A 32 -0.28 -2.13 6.90
N ILE A 33 -0.06 -1.08 6.13
CA ILE A 33 -0.06 0.32 6.57
C ILE A 33 -1.31 0.67 7.38
N ASP A 34 -2.47 0.19 6.95
CA ASP A 34 -3.73 0.45 7.64
C ASP A 34 -3.75 -0.25 9.01
N THR A 35 -3.28 -1.50 9.09
CA THR A 35 -3.26 -2.26 10.35
C THR A 35 -2.29 -1.65 11.36
N VAL A 36 -1.13 -1.21 10.89
CA VAL A 36 -0.07 -0.69 11.77
C VAL A 36 -0.42 0.69 12.32
N THR A 37 -1.01 1.57 11.51
CA THR A 37 -1.09 3.00 11.85
C THR A 37 -2.49 3.56 12.05
N GLU A 38 -3.54 2.93 11.51
CA GLU A 38 -4.89 3.50 11.41
C GLU A 38 -5.44 4.01 12.76
N ARG A 39 -5.31 3.22 13.83
CA ARG A 39 -5.87 3.59 15.14
C ARG A 39 -5.23 4.84 15.72
N LEU A 40 -3.89 4.94 15.66
CA LEU A 40 -3.15 6.07 16.19
C LEU A 40 -3.36 7.32 15.35
N VAL A 41 -3.37 7.18 14.04
CA VAL A 41 -3.62 8.28 13.11
C VAL A 41 -5.02 8.88 13.31
N ARG A 42 -6.05 8.05 13.51
CA ARG A 42 -7.42 8.54 13.80
C ARG A 42 -7.48 9.38 15.07
N ILE A 43 -6.85 8.92 16.15
CA ILE A 43 -6.80 9.67 17.41
C ILE A 43 -6.07 11.00 17.21
N ALA A 44 -4.91 10.99 16.57
CA ALA A 44 -4.11 12.18 16.35
C ALA A 44 -4.82 13.21 15.47
N LEU A 45 -5.54 12.78 14.42
CA LEU A 45 -6.36 13.66 13.58
C LEU A 45 -7.45 14.36 14.39
N VAL A 46 -8.20 13.60 15.19
CA VAL A 46 -9.26 14.17 16.04
C VAL A 46 -8.69 15.19 17.04
N GLN A 47 -7.57 14.88 17.69
CA GLN A 47 -6.90 15.81 18.60
C GLN A 47 -6.39 17.08 17.90
N SER A 48 -6.08 16.98 16.60
CA SER A 48 -5.68 18.13 15.78
C SER A 48 -6.85 18.90 15.16
N GLY A 49 -8.11 18.54 15.49
CA GLY A 49 -9.31 19.22 15.00
C GLY A 49 -9.76 18.78 13.60
N TYR A 50 -9.25 17.67 13.08
CA TYR A 50 -9.60 17.10 11.77
C TYR A 50 -10.56 15.91 11.91
N SER A 51 -11.23 15.57 10.81
CA SER A 51 -11.99 14.31 10.74
C SER A 51 -11.07 13.11 10.95
N GLN A 52 -11.51 12.13 11.73
CA GLN A 52 -10.77 10.88 11.94
C GLN A 52 -10.51 10.10 10.64
N ASP A 53 -11.28 10.37 9.60
CA ASP A 53 -11.19 9.69 8.30
C ASP A 53 -10.48 10.53 7.23
N ASP A 54 -9.96 11.70 7.60
CA ASP A 54 -9.19 12.56 6.70
C ASP A 54 -7.86 11.87 6.30
N ARG A 55 -7.69 11.66 5.00
CA ARG A 55 -6.48 11.08 4.41
C ARG A 55 -5.99 11.86 3.20
N ASP A 56 -6.73 12.89 2.81
CA ASP A 56 -6.52 13.58 1.55
C ASP A 56 -6.13 15.06 1.75
N SER A 57 -6.29 15.64 2.98
CA SER A 57 -5.88 17.01 3.28
C SER A 57 -4.36 17.19 3.18
N GLU A 58 -3.96 18.43 2.91
CA GLU A 58 -2.54 18.81 2.95
C GLU A 58 -1.95 18.63 4.36
N PHE A 59 -2.76 18.88 5.41
CA PHE A 59 -2.35 18.63 6.79
C PHE A 59 -1.97 17.16 7.00
N PHE A 60 -2.84 16.22 6.59
CA PHE A 60 -2.54 14.79 6.70
C PHE A 60 -1.28 14.41 5.92
N LYS A 61 -1.16 14.86 4.68
CA LYS A 61 -0.02 14.54 3.81
C LYS A 61 1.30 15.04 4.37
N HIS A 62 1.32 16.26 4.94
CA HIS A 62 2.54 16.84 5.50
C HIS A 62 2.89 16.30 6.88
N THR A 63 1.88 16.00 7.71
CA THR A 63 2.12 15.64 9.10
C THR A 63 2.34 14.16 9.31
N PHE A 64 1.58 13.31 8.59
CA PHE A 64 1.52 11.88 8.89
C PHE A 64 2.16 10.97 7.84
N ARG A 65 2.25 11.39 6.57
CA ARG A 65 2.69 10.50 5.50
C ARG A 65 4.09 9.91 5.75
N GLU A 66 5.06 10.75 6.00
CA GLU A 66 6.45 10.35 6.23
C GLU A 66 6.60 9.52 7.51
N PRO A 67 6.14 9.98 8.70
CA PRO A 67 6.19 9.18 9.92
C PRO A 67 5.50 7.80 9.83
N ILE A 68 4.43 7.69 9.05
CA ILE A 68 3.75 6.42 8.80
C ILE A 68 4.68 5.45 8.05
N TYR A 69 5.33 5.90 6.98
CA TYR A 69 6.25 5.05 6.22
C TYR A 69 7.51 4.72 7.02
N ASP A 70 8.06 5.67 7.73
CA ASP A 70 9.23 5.45 8.60
C ASP A 70 8.92 4.38 9.65
N THR A 71 7.76 4.45 10.30
CA THR A 71 7.33 3.43 11.26
C THR A 71 7.24 2.04 10.62
N LEU A 72 6.68 1.94 9.41
CA LEU A 72 6.60 0.66 8.67
C LEU A 72 8.00 0.11 8.35
N PHE A 73 8.90 0.96 7.89
CA PHE A 73 10.25 0.57 7.51
C PHE A 73 11.11 0.21 8.72
N ASP A 74 10.93 0.88 9.85
CA ASP A 74 11.59 0.52 11.10
C ASP A 74 11.16 -0.88 11.57
N ILE A 75 9.86 -1.15 11.61
CA ILE A 75 9.33 -2.48 11.97
C ILE A 75 9.83 -3.53 10.96
N ALA A 76 9.82 -3.21 9.66
CA ALA A 76 10.33 -4.12 8.63
C ALA A 76 11.80 -4.46 8.85
N ARG A 77 12.64 -3.46 9.09
CA ARG A 77 14.09 -3.63 9.33
C ARG A 77 14.37 -4.51 10.55
N GLU A 78 13.59 -4.37 11.62
CA GLU A 78 13.71 -5.23 12.80
C GLU A 78 13.37 -6.68 12.46
N ASN A 79 12.29 -6.94 11.71
CA ASN A 79 11.85 -8.27 11.32
C ASN A 79 12.76 -8.94 10.30
N LEU A 80 13.41 -8.18 9.39
CA LEU A 80 14.34 -8.70 8.38
C LEU A 80 15.59 -9.37 8.96
N ARG A 81 15.80 -9.26 10.26
CA ARG A 81 16.85 -10.01 10.96
C ARG A 81 16.50 -11.49 11.13
N PHE A 82 15.22 -11.84 11.05
CA PHE A 82 14.72 -13.15 11.41
C PHE A 82 13.85 -13.82 10.33
N GLN A 83 13.24 -13.03 9.43
CA GLN A 83 12.30 -13.53 8.44
C GLN A 83 12.10 -12.55 7.29
N ASN A 84 11.46 -13.01 6.22
CA ASN A 84 10.98 -12.15 5.15
C ASN A 84 9.89 -11.20 5.66
N VAL A 85 9.67 -10.08 4.98
CA VAL A 85 8.58 -9.15 5.26
C VAL A 85 7.78 -8.85 4.01
N VAL A 86 6.47 -8.71 4.16
CA VAL A 86 5.55 -8.17 3.14
C VAL A 86 5.02 -6.84 3.64
N ILE A 87 5.31 -5.76 2.93
CA ILE A 87 4.93 -4.39 3.27
C ILE A 87 3.86 -3.93 2.28
N VAL A 88 2.68 -3.54 2.79
CA VAL A 88 1.53 -3.16 1.97
C VAL A 88 1.24 -1.68 2.12
N GLY A 89 1.18 -0.98 1.01
CA GLY A 89 0.81 0.44 0.98
C GLY A 89 0.47 0.92 -0.43
N PRO A 90 -0.04 2.14 -0.58
CA PRO A 90 -0.35 2.69 -1.90
C PRO A 90 0.91 3.07 -2.70
N PHE A 91 1.93 3.61 -2.03
CA PHE A 91 3.23 4.03 -2.59
C PHE A 91 3.12 4.82 -3.91
N THR A 92 2.09 5.67 -4.04
CA THR A 92 1.68 6.32 -5.30
C THR A 92 2.71 7.30 -5.87
N LYS A 93 3.55 7.90 -5.02
CA LYS A 93 4.66 8.76 -5.46
C LYS A 93 5.91 7.93 -5.74
N GLU A 94 6.13 6.97 -4.88
CA GLU A 94 7.32 6.14 -4.83
C GLU A 94 7.44 5.24 -6.08
N ILE A 95 6.34 4.69 -6.58
CA ILE A 95 6.33 3.87 -7.81
C ILE A 95 6.71 4.66 -9.08
N LYS A 96 6.74 5.99 -9.02
CA LYS A 96 7.16 6.88 -10.11
C LYS A 96 8.65 7.24 -10.04
N ASP A 97 9.35 6.86 -9.00
CA ASP A 97 10.78 7.09 -8.80
C ASP A 97 11.57 5.85 -9.24
N PRO A 98 12.33 5.90 -10.34
CA PRO A 98 13.07 4.75 -10.86
C PRO A 98 14.11 4.22 -9.87
N ASP A 99 14.59 5.05 -8.95
CA ASP A 99 15.60 4.69 -7.96
C ASP A 99 14.99 4.15 -6.65
N TRP A 100 13.66 4.14 -6.53
CA TRP A 100 13.01 3.75 -5.28
C TRP A 100 13.40 2.35 -4.76
N PRO A 101 13.47 1.28 -5.59
CA PRO A 101 13.91 -0.03 -5.10
C PRO A 101 15.33 -0.01 -4.51
N SER A 102 16.24 0.75 -5.13
CA SER A 102 17.62 0.91 -4.64
C SER A 102 17.67 1.68 -3.32
N LYS A 103 16.92 2.76 -3.21
CA LYS A 103 16.79 3.54 -1.98
C LYS A 103 16.22 2.70 -0.84
N LEU A 104 15.17 1.92 -1.10
CA LEU A 104 14.62 0.97 -0.13
C LEU A 104 15.62 -0.10 0.29
N GLY A 105 16.36 -0.67 -0.65
CA GLY A 105 17.41 -1.64 -0.35
C GLY A 105 18.46 -1.09 0.62
N SER A 106 18.81 0.19 0.46
CA SER A 106 19.72 0.89 1.36
C SER A 106 19.12 1.12 2.76
N VAL A 107 17.81 1.40 2.85
CA VAL A 107 17.10 1.61 4.11
C VAL A 107 16.85 0.31 4.86
N LEU A 108 16.36 -0.72 4.16
CA LEU A 108 15.93 -1.98 4.76
C LEU A 108 17.07 -3.01 4.91
N GLY A 109 18.14 -2.86 4.14
CA GLY A 109 19.33 -3.72 4.26
C GLY A 109 19.14 -5.13 3.70
N GLY A 110 18.36 -5.27 2.59
CA GLY A 110 18.08 -6.57 1.97
C GLY A 110 17.70 -6.48 0.50
N SER A 111 17.26 -7.60 -0.07
CA SER A 111 16.68 -7.62 -1.41
C SER A 111 15.27 -7.06 -1.37
N ILE A 112 14.92 -6.31 -2.43
CA ILE A 112 13.59 -5.71 -2.61
C ILE A 112 12.94 -6.37 -3.82
N GLU A 113 11.72 -6.85 -3.65
CA GLU A 113 10.87 -7.34 -4.73
C GLU A 113 9.55 -6.55 -4.70
N VAL A 114 9.22 -5.87 -5.80
CA VAL A 114 8.02 -5.04 -5.85
C VAL A 114 6.93 -5.76 -6.63
N HIS A 115 5.74 -5.89 -6.02
CA HIS A 115 4.54 -6.44 -6.61
C HIS A 115 3.51 -5.32 -6.79
N TYR A 116 3.13 -5.07 -8.03
CA TYR A 116 2.12 -4.06 -8.35
C TYR A 116 0.78 -4.73 -8.66
N VAL A 117 -0.20 -4.49 -7.78
CA VAL A 117 -1.54 -5.07 -7.91
C VAL A 117 -2.41 -4.12 -8.71
N GLN A 118 -2.57 -4.40 -10.00
CA GLN A 118 -3.39 -3.66 -10.94
C GLN A 118 -4.81 -4.22 -10.98
N CYS A 119 -5.82 -3.33 -11.08
CA CYS A 119 -7.22 -3.76 -11.17
C CYS A 119 -8.05 -2.66 -11.83
N ALA A 120 -8.90 -3.04 -12.78
CA ALA A 120 -9.78 -2.12 -13.49
C ALA A 120 -10.58 -1.22 -12.53
N HIS A 121 -10.70 0.06 -12.89
CA HIS A 121 -11.29 1.08 -12.02
C HIS A 121 -12.77 0.79 -11.66
N GLU A 122 -13.54 0.14 -12.53
CA GLU A 122 -14.93 -0.26 -12.23
C GLU A 122 -15.00 -1.34 -11.16
N ILE A 123 -14.05 -2.29 -11.16
CA ILE A 123 -13.98 -3.33 -10.13
C ILE A 123 -13.59 -2.69 -8.81
N ARG A 124 -12.61 -1.78 -8.80
CA ARG A 124 -12.19 -1.04 -7.61
C ARG A 124 -13.34 -0.23 -7.02
N ARG A 125 -14.09 0.53 -7.85
CA ARG A 125 -15.26 1.29 -7.43
C ARG A 125 -16.29 0.41 -6.73
N ARG A 126 -16.65 -0.73 -7.33
CA ARG A 126 -17.60 -1.68 -6.72
C ARG A 126 -17.10 -2.23 -5.38
N ARG A 127 -15.80 -2.54 -5.27
CA ARG A 127 -15.20 -3.03 -4.03
C ARG A 127 -15.19 -1.98 -2.93
N LEU A 128 -14.85 -0.72 -3.25
CA LEU A 128 -14.87 0.39 -2.30
C LEU A 128 -16.29 0.68 -1.82
N ALA A 129 -17.28 0.71 -2.73
CA ALA A 129 -18.68 0.89 -2.38
C ALA A 129 -19.18 -0.23 -1.45
N ARG A 130 -18.86 -1.50 -1.76
CA ARG A 130 -19.25 -2.66 -0.92
C ARG A 130 -18.58 -2.64 0.44
N ARG A 131 -17.34 -2.15 0.53
CA ARG A 131 -16.60 -2.03 1.80
C ARG A 131 -17.23 -1.03 2.76
N GLY A 132 -17.90 0.02 2.26
CA GLY A 132 -18.64 1.01 3.05
C GLY A 132 -17.79 1.81 4.03
N ASN A 133 -16.49 1.99 3.74
CA ASN A 133 -15.61 2.73 4.63
C ASN A 133 -15.80 4.24 4.45
N ALA A 134 -15.97 4.98 5.56
CA ALA A 134 -16.20 6.43 5.55
C ALA A 134 -15.12 7.21 4.78
N ARG A 135 -13.86 6.80 4.86
CA ARG A 135 -12.74 7.43 4.12
C ARG A 135 -12.83 7.26 2.59
N ASP A 136 -13.70 6.38 2.09
CA ASP A 136 -13.88 6.15 0.66
C ASP A 136 -15.02 6.98 0.07
N VAL A 137 -15.87 7.58 0.91
CA VAL A 137 -17.06 8.34 0.47
C VAL A 137 -16.68 9.49 -0.45
N ALA A 138 -15.66 10.27 -0.09
CA ALA A 138 -15.20 11.39 -0.94
C ALA A 138 -14.71 10.89 -2.32
N LYS A 139 -13.99 9.78 -2.35
CA LYS A 139 -13.50 9.16 -3.59
C LYS A 139 -14.64 8.65 -4.48
N LEU A 140 -15.64 8.04 -3.88
CA LEU A 140 -16.81 7.51 -4.58
C LEU A 140 -17.72 8.59 -5.12
N ASN A 141 -17.85 9.73 -4.41
CA ASN A 141 -18.67 10.87 -4.82
C ASN A 141 -18.07 11.61 -6.02
N ASP A 142 -16.77 11.59 -6.18
CA ASP A 142 -16.07 12.25 -7.27
C ASP A 142 -15.07 11.29 -7.94
N TRP A 143 -15.63 10.17 -8.44
CA TRP A 143 -14.86 9.06 -8.97
C TRP A 143 -14.03 9.43 -10.20
N GLU A 144 -14.55 10.27 -11.09
CA GLU A 144 -13.86 10.71 -12.31
C GLU A 144 -12.58 11.50 -11.97
N ASN A 145 -12.67 12.50 -11.09
CA ASN A 145 -11.51 13.26 -10.62
C ASN A 145 -10.56 12.38 -9.81
N TYR A 146 -11.08 11.45 -9.02
CA TYR A 146 -10.26 10.50 -8.29
C TYR A 146 -9.40 9.64 -9.22
N ILE A 147 -9.96 9.12 -10.31
CA ILE A 147 -9.21 8.34 -11.30
C ILE A 147 -8.16 9.23 -11.97
N GLN A 148 -8.51 10.44 -12.39
CA GLN A 148 -7.58 11.36 -13.03
C GLN A 148 -6.41 11.75 -12.11
N TYR A 149 -6.68 11.97 -10.82
CA TYR A 149 -5.64 12.32 -9.85
C TYR A 149 -4.62 11.19 -9.61
N TYR A 150 -5.09 9.96 -9.51
CA TYR A 150 -4.21 8.80 -9.32
C TYR A 150 -3.58 8.30 -10.62
N GLY A 151 -3.99 8.91 -11.74
CA GLY A 151 -3.64 8.45 -13.08
C GLY A 151 -4.35 7.15 -13.43
N ASP A 152 -4.44 6.92 -14.71
CA ASP A 152 -4.85 5.61 -15.22
C ASP A 152 -3.73 4.64 -14.84
N GLU A 153 -3.91 3.88 -13.80
CA GLU A 153 -3.02 2.89 -13.15
C GLU A 153 -1.65 2.72 -13.84
N SER A 154 -0.83 3.77 -13.79
CA SER A 154 0.53 3.69 -14.32
C SER A 154 1.33 2.71 -13.51
N SER A 155 1.77 1.65 -14.14
CA SER A 155 2.69 0.68 -13.54
C SER A 155 3.95 1.38 -13.03
N PRO A 156 4.63 0.81 -12.03
CA PRO A 156 5.94 1.28 -11.59
C PRO A 156 6.91 1.43 -12.77
N VAL A 157 7.76 2.46 -12.70
CA VAL A 157 8.73 2.78 -13.78
C VAL A 157 10.03 1.93 -13.71
N PHE A 158 10.07 0.95 -12.84
CA PHE A 158 11.18 0.03 -12.60
C PHE A 158 10.69 -1.42 -12.65
N GLU A 159 11.61 -2.38 -12.56
CA GLU A 159 11.28 -3.82 -12.59
C GLU A 159 10.35 -4.21 -11.44
N HIS A 160 9.26 -4.89 -11.74
CA HIS A 160 8.26 -5.31 -10.77
C HIS A 160 7.47 -6.55 -11.27
N VAL A 161 6.86 -7.24 -10.32
CA VAL A 161 5.89 -8.31 -10.60
C VAL A 161 4.51 -7.68 -10.79
N LEU A 162 3.92 -7.84 -11.97
CA LEU A 162 2.55 -7.40 -12.22
C LEU A 162 1.56 -8.45 -11.73
N VAL A 163 0.60 -8.03 -10.90
CA VAL A 163 -0.42 -8.89 -10.30
C VAL A 163 -1.81 -8.46 -10.76
N ASP A 164 -2.57 -9.38 -11.33
CA ASP A 164 -3.99 -9.12 -11.67
C ASP A 164 -4.84 -9.04 -10.39
N GLY A 165 -5.18 -7.84 -10.01
CA GLY A 165 -6.02 -7.56 -8.85
C GLY A 165 -7.49 -7.91 -9.04
N SER A 166 -7.97 -8.29 -10.23
CA SER A 166 -9.35 -8.73 -10.44
C SER A 166 -9.60 -10.09 -9.76
N SER A 167 -8.60 -10.97 -9.75
CA SER A 167 -8.59 -12.28 -9.09
C SER A 167 -7.35 -12.46 -8.21
N PRO A 168 -7.13 -11.63 -7.18
CA PRO A 168 -5.87 -11.61 -6.43
C PRO A 168 -5.58 -12.92 -5.69
N ALA A 169 -6.59 -13.75 -5.45
CA ALA A 169 -6.43 -15.04 -4.80
C ALA A 169 -5.82 -16.11 -5.74
N GLU A 170 -6.00 -15.98 -7.05
CA GLU A 170 -5.53 -16.93 -8.04
C GLU A 170 -4.09 -16.66 -8.49
N CYS A 171 -3.61 -15.43 -8.29
CA CYS A 171 -2.28 -15.00 -8.76
C CYS A 171 -1.10 -15.67 -8.04
N ILE A 172 -1.35 -16.36 -6.91
CA ILE A 172 -0.29 -16.99 -6.10
C ILE A 172 0.03 -18.41 -6.56
N SER A 173 -0.84 -19.03 -7.34
CA SER A 173 -0.60 -20.39 -7.86
C SER A 173 0.65 -20.50 -8.75
N ASN A 174 1.24 -19.36 -9.13
CA ASN A 174 2.40 -19.25 -10.03
C ASN A 174 3.66 -18.68 -9.33
N LEU A 175 3.65 -18.50 -8.01
CA LEU A 175 4.78 -18.04 -7.19
C LEU A 175 5.41 -19.21 -6.38
#